data_da4de3b220b31a753168d66c6db1e776
#
_entry.id   da4de3b220b31a753168d66c6db1e776
#
_cell.length_a   1.000
_cell.length_b   1.000
_cell.length_c   1.000
_cell.angle_alpha   90.00
_cell.angle_beta   90.00
_cell.angle_gamma   90.00
#
_symmetry.space_group_name_H-M   'P 1'
#
loop_
_entity.id
_entity.type
_entity.pdbx_description
1 polymer ?
#
loop_
_entity_poly.entity_id
_entity_poly.type
_entity_poly.pdbx_seq_one_letter_code
_entity_poly.pdbx_strand_id
1 'polypeptide(L)'
;MANPFVILAVASSFGKAYATYQAGMAQKAYYDSQAAVSQLQYKSKEIEAKEAGVEVLKATNKALSTIIAKAAAGGMLPNEGSALLAQTMSIKEGAEDFQISKLNEEIIQNLGLIEFQNLKMAGKYAKQAGIMGAIFGLGTDIATIGIKTGTPDQGIDVGDMP
;
A
#
# COMPACT_ATOMS: atom_id res chain seq x y z
N MET A 1 -32.21 43.55 -7.71
CA MET A 1 -32.78 42.35 -7.06
C MET A 1 -32.03 41.14 -7.59
N ALA A 2 -31.44 40.28 -6.72
CA ALA A 2 -30.73 39.12 -7.18
C ALA A 2 -31.71 38.07 -7.73
N ASN A 3 -31.42 37.53 -8.91
CA ASN A 3 -32.27 36.53 -9.57
C ASN A 3 -32.26 35.23 -8.75
N PRO A 4 -33.42 34.73 -8.26
CA PRO A 4 -33.46 33.54 -7.40
C PRO A 4 -32.89 32.29 -8.05
N PHE A 5 -32.91 32.20 -9.38
CA PHE A 5 -32.27 31.10 -10.12
C PHE A 5 -30.73 31.09 -10.02
N VAL A 6 -30.09 32.27 -9.95
CA VAL A 6 -28.65 32.40 -9.77
C VAL A 6 -28.24 31.94 -8.36
N ILE A 7 -29.02 32.29 -7.34
CA ILE A 7 -28.75 31.87 -5.96
C ILE A 7 -28.87 30.34 -5.82
N LEU A 8 -29.88 29.72 -6.45
CA LEU A 8 -30.06 28.28 -6.41
C LEU A 8 -28.92 27.52 -7.16
N ALA A 9 -28.49 28.05 -8.31
CA ALA A 9 -27.41 27.46 -9.07
C ALA A 9 -26.05 27.54 -8.35
N VAL A 10 -25.77 28.63 -7.68
CA VAL A 10 -24.55 28.80 -6.85
C VAL A 10 -24.59 27.86 -5.63
N ALA A 11 -25.72 27.72 -4.97
CA ALA A 11 -25.86 26.79 -3.84
C ALA A 11 -25.63 25.31 -4.26
N SER A 12 -26.10 24.92 -5.46
CA SER A 12 -25.92 23.57 -5.97
C SER A 12 -24.46 23.28 -6.35
N SER A 13 -23.72 24.25 -6.86
CA SER A 13 -22.30 24.09 -7.21
C SER A 13 -21.42 23.92 -5.97
N PHE A 14 -21.69 24.64 -4.89
CA PHE A 14 -21.01 24.43 -3.59
C PHE A 14 -21.31 23.05 -3.01
N GLY A 15 -22.54 22.57 -3.13
CA GLY A 15 -22.91 21.21 -2.69
C GLY A 15 -22.13 20.12 -3.42
N LYS A 16 -21.99 20.23 -4.75
CA LYS A 16 -21.19 19.30 -5.57
C LYS A 16 -19.71 19.36 -5.21
N ALA A 17 -19.13 20.55 -5.06
CA ALA A 17 -17.73 20.72 -4.70
C ALA A 17 -17.43 20.11 -3.32
N TYR A 18 -18.31 20.32 -2.36
CA TYR A 18 -18.18 19.70 -1.04
C TYR A 18 -18.29 18.18 -1.08
N ALA A 19 -19.22 17.63 -1.86
CA ALA A 19 -19.34 16.19 -2.07
C ALA A 19 -18.09 15.57 -2.71
N THR A 20 -17.51 16.23 -3.73
CA THR A 20 -16.27 15.81 -4.39
C THR A 20 -15.09 15.84 -3.43
N TYR A 21 -14.98 16.89 -2.60
CA TYR A 21 -13.96 16.95 -1.55
C TYR A 21 -14.11 15.82 -0.54
N GLN A 22 -15.34 15.59 -0.05
CA GLN A 22 -15.62 14.49 0.89
C GLN A 22 -15.30 13.12 0.28
N ALA A 23 -15.64 12.89 -0.99
CA ALA A 23 -15.29 11.65 -1.69
C ALA A 23 -13.77 11.44 -1.74
N GLY A 24 -12.99 12.48 -2.04
CA GLY A 24 -11.52 12.41 -2.00
C GLY A 24 -10.96 12.12 -0.61
N MET A 25 -11.56 12.66 0.44
CA MET A 25 -11.18 12.38 1.82
C MET A 25 -11.55 10.96 2.25
N ALA A 26 -12.71 10.45 1.85
CA ALA A 26 -13.13 9.08 2.10
C ALA A 26 -12.22 8.07 1.38
N GLN A 27 -11.86 8.34 0.13
CA GLN A 27 -10.88 7.52 -0.60
C GLN A 27 -9.52 7.53 0.09
N LYS A 28 -9.03 8.68 0.55
CA LYS A 28 -7.79 8.74 1.32
C LYS A 28 -7.87 7.88 2.57
N ALA A 29 -8.94 7.98 3.35
CA ALA A 29 -9.14 7.18 4.56
C ALA A 29 -9.18 5.67 4.25
N TYR A 30 -9.77 5.28 3.13
CA TYR A 30 -9.78 3.90 2.64
C TYR A 30 -8.36 3.39 2.34
N TYR A 31 -7.55 4.15 1.59
CA TYR A 31 -6.16 3.78 1.32
C TYR A 31 -5.29 3.77 2.58
N ASP A 32 -5.51 4.69 3.51
CA ASP A 32 -4.81 4.71 4.80
C ASP A 32 -5.16 3.46 5.64
N SER A 33 -6.41 3.03 5.61
CA SER A 33 -6.86 1.79 6.25
C SER A 33 -6.23 0.55 5.59
N GLN A 34 -6.25 0.49 4.25
CA GLN A 34 -5.57 -0.60 3.52
C GLN A 34 -4.08 -0.66 3.81
N ALA A 35 -3.40 0.50 3.88
CA ALA A 35 -1.98 0.56 4.23
C ALA A 35 -1.71 -0.01 5.63
N ALA A 36 -2.59 0.28 6.61
CA ALA A 36 -2.46 -0.28 7.95
C ALA A 36 -2.68 -1.80 7.98
N VAL A 37 -3.69 -2.30 7.26
CA VAL A 37 -3.96 -3.75 7.14
C VAL A 37 -2.81 -4.46 6.44
N SER A 38 -2.32 -3.93 5.32
CA SER A 38 -1.16 -4.47 4.60
C SER A 38 0.06 -4.55 5.52
N GLN A 39 0.35 -3.50 6.28
CA GLN A 39 1.47 -3.50 7.23
C GLN A 39 1.35 -4.62 8.29
N LEU A 40 0.14 -4.87 8.80
CA LEU A 40 -0.10 -5.96 9.75
C LEU A 40 0.11 -7.33 9.11
N GLN A 41 -0.36 -7.51 7.86
CA GLN A 41 -0.17 -8.76 7.11
C GLN A 41 1.31 -9.05 6.85
N TYR A 42 2.10 -8.04 6.46
CA TYR A 42 3.54 -8.22 6.26
C TYR A 42 4.29 -8.49 7.56
N LYS A 43 3.88 -7.87 8.67
CA LYS A 43 4.43 -8.20 10.00
C LYS A 43 4.13 -9.65 10.41
N SER A 44 2.93 -10.16 10.11
CA SER A 44 2.60 -11.57 10.36
C SER A 44 3.50 -12.51 9.56
N LYS A 45 3.67 -12.24 8.25
CA LYS A 45 4.58 -13.02 7.39
C LYS A 45 6.05 -12.92 7.83
N GLU A 46 6.49 -11.78 8.34
CA GLU A 46 7.83 -11.61 8.92
C GLU A 46 8.02 -12.51 10.15
N ILE A 47 7.01 -12.58 11.03
CA ILE A 47 7.03 -13.47 12.20
C ILE A 47 7.10 -14.93 11.74
N GLU A 48 6.28 -15.33 10.77
CA GLU A 48 6.32 -16.69 10.20
C GLU A 48 7.70 -17.04 9.62
N ALA A 49 8.33 -16.11 8.90
CA ALA A 49 9.68 -16.31 8.38
C ALA A 49 10.73 -16.45 9.51
N LYS A 50 10.59 -15.68 10.59
CA LYS A 50 11.46 -15.80 11.78
C LYS A 50 11.26 -17.14 12.49
N GLU A 51 10.02 -17.58 12.63
CA GLU A 51 9.70 -18.89 13.23
C GLU A 51 10.29 -20.03 12.40
N ALA A 52 10.18 -19.96 11.06
CA ALA A 52 10.81 -20.93 10.18
C ALA A 52 12.33 -20.97 10.37
N GLY A 53 13.00 -19.82 10.51
CA GLY A 53 14.42 -19.76 10.82
C GLY A 53 14.78 -20.40 12.16
N VAL A 54 13.96 -20.19 13.18
CA VAL A 54 14.14 -20.83 14.50
C VAL A 54 13.94 -22.34 14.41
N GLU A 55 13.00 -22.82 13.60
CA GLU A 55 12.80 -24.27 13.38
C GLU A 55 13.99 -24.90 12.68
N VAL A 56 14.60 -24.25 11.68
CA VAL A 56 15.84 -24.71 11.05
C VAL A 56 16.94 -24.87 12.07
N LEU A 57 17.15 -23.88 12.96
CA LEU A 57 18.17 -23.97 14.03
C LEU A 57 17.91 -25.12 14.99
N LYS A 58 16.64 -25.34 15.38
CA LYS A 58 16.25 -26.46 16.23
C LYS A 58 16.49 -27.80 15.56
N ALA A 59 16.16 -27.92 14.26
CA ALA A 59 16.39 -29.14 13.48
C ALA A 59 17.89 -29.45 13.36
N THR A 60 18.70 -28.43 13.07
CA THR A 60 20.17 -28.54 13.00
C THR A 60 20.76 -29.01 14.34
N ASN A 61 20.35 -28.38 15.45
CA ASN A 61 20.80 -28.79 16.79
C ASN A 61 20.39 -30.22 17.13
N LYS A 62 19.18 -30.64 16.75
CA LYS A 62 18.72 -32.02 16.94
C LYS A 62 19.53 -33.01 16.11
N ALA A 63 19.82 -32.68 14.86
CA ALA A 63 20.69 -33.49 13.98
C ALA A 63 22.08 -33.65 14.60
N LEU A 64 22.70 -32.55 15.03
CA LEU A 64 24.01 -32.56 15.69
C LEU A 64 24.01 -33.46 16.96
N SER A 65 23.02 -33.28 17.84
CA SER A 65 22.88 -34.09 19.04
C SER A 65 22.74 -35.58 18.73
N THR A 66 22.00 -35.92 17.65
CA THR A 66 21.82 -37.29 17.19
C THR A 66 23.13 -37.87 16.65
N ILE A 67 23.90 -37.09 15.87
CA ILE A 67 25.21 -37.52 15.33
C ILE A 67 26.18 -37.82 16.50
N ILE A 68 26.25 -36.89 17.49
CA ILE A 68 27.12 -37.06 18.66
C ILE A 68 26.72 -38.29 19.46
N ALA A 69 25.42 -38.50 19.73
CA ALA A 69 24.95 -39.67 20.45
C ALA A 69 25.23 -40.97 19.74
N LYS A 70 25.05 -41.04 18.42
CA LYS A 70 25.37 -42.22 17.61
C LYS A 70 26.85 -42.51 17.54
N ALA A 71 27.70 -41.50 17.45
CA ALA A 71 29.15 -41.66 17.46
C ALA A 71 29.63 -42.25 18.80
N ALA A 72 29.12 -41.69 19.93
CA ALA A 72 29.40 -42.17 21.27
C ALA A 72 28.93 -43.63 21.48
N ALA A 73 27.71 -43.97 21.04
CA ALA A 73 27.17 -45.31 21.11
C ALA A 73 27.99 -46.33 20.26
N GLY A 74 28.57 -45.88 19.16
CA GLY A 74 29.46 -46.68 18.31
C GLY A 74 30.90 -46.75 18.79
N GLY A 75 31.23 -46.17 19.95
CA GLY A 75 32.61 -46.14 20.48
C GLY A 75 33.57 -45.25 19.69
N MET A 76 33.05 -44.35 18.83
CA MET A 76 33.83 -43.38 18.06
C MET A 76 33.88 -42.05 18.83
N LEU A 77 35.02 -41.34 18.68
CA LEU A 77 35.10 -39.97 19.19
C LEU A 77 34.23 -39.05 18.35
N PRO A 78 33.30 -38.26 18.94
CA PRO A 78 32.41 -37.40 18.17
C PRO A 78 33.11 -36.36 17.29
N ASN A 79 34.32 -35.99 17.66
CA ASN A 79 35.10 -34.95 16.98
C ASN A 79 36.14 -35.48 15.97
N GLU A 80 36.03 -36.76 15.56
CA GLU A 80 36.98 -37.37 14.65
C GLU A 80 36.29 -38.13 13.52
N GLY A 81 36.98 -38.29 12.42
CA GLY A 81 36.60 -39.13 11.29
C GLY A 81 35.25 -38.74 10.67
N SER A 82 34.42 -39.74 10.40
CA SER A 82 33.12 -39.60 9.74
C SER A 82 32.08 -38.82 10.61
N ALA A 83 32.21 -38.89 11.95
CA ALA A 83 31.33 -38.17 12.84
C ALA A 83 31.54 -36.64 12.76
N LEU A 84 32.81 -36.22 12.69
CA LEU A 84 33.14 -34.79 12.49
C LEU A 84 32.67 -34.28 11.11
N LEU A 85 32.86 -35.09 10.07
CA LEU A 85 32.42 -34.74 8.72
C LEU A 85 30.89 -34.58 8.68
N ALA A 86 30.13 -35.51 9.27
CA ALA A 86 28.67 -35.43 9.32
C ALA A 86 28.18 -34.20 10.11
N GLN A 87 28.84 -33.84 11.22
CA GLN A 87 28.53 -32.62 11.96
C GLN A 87 28.78 -31.35 11.12
N THR A 88 29.94 -31.31 10.44
CA THR A 88 30.31 -30.16 9.58
C THR A 88 29.30 -29.95 8.46
N MET A 89 28.88 -31.04 7.80
CA MET A 89 27.88 -31.00 6.74
C MET A 89 26.52 -30.53 7.30
N SER A 90 26.07 -31.06 8.43
CA SER A 90 24.81 -30.66 9.06
C SER A 90 24.81 -29.19 9.50
N ILE A 91 25.93 -28.67 10.00
CA ILE A 91 26.09 -27.24 10.33
C ILE A 91 26.02 -26.40 9.07
N LYS A 92 26.69 -26.80 7.99
CA LYS A 92 26.70 -26.08 6.74
C LYS A 92 25.29 -26.01 6.13
N GLU A 93 24.59 -27.12 6.01
CA GLU A 93 23.20 -27.18 5.52
C GLU A 93 22.27 -26.30 6.38
N GLY A 94 22.34 -26.45 7.71
CA GLY A 94 21.54 -25.64 8.61
C GLY A 94 21.85 -24.13 8.52
N ALA A 95 23.11 -23.75 8.27
CA ALA A 95 23.50 -22.37 8.06
C ALA A 95 22.95 -21.80 6.74
N GLU A 96 23.00 -22.59 5.66
CA GLU A 96 22.45 -22.23 4.34
C GLU A 96 20.93 -22.04 4.43
N ASP A 97 20.20 -22.98 5.04
CA ASP A 97 18.75 -22.90 5.22
C ASP A 97 18.35 -21.71 6.10
N PHE A 98 19.11 -21.45 7.16
CA PHE A 98 18.88 -20.27 8.01
C PHE A 98 19.13 -18.97 7.26
N GLN A 99 20.14 -18.90 6.40
CA GLN A 99 20.41 -17.73 5.56
C GLN A 99 19.27 -17.50 4.57
N ILE A 100 18.71 -18.55 3.96
CA ILE A 100 17.53 -18.44 3.09
C ILE A 100 16.34 -17.87 3.86
N SER A 101 16.09 -18.33 5.10
CA SER A 101 15.04 -17.79 5.95
C SER A 101 15.23 -16.31 6.25
N LYS A 102 16.47 -15.87 6.51
CA LYS A 102 16.83 -14.47 6.71
C LYS A 102 16.60 -13.61 5.47
N LEU A 103 16.97 -14.09 4.29
CA LEU A 103 16.73 -13.40 3.01
C LEU A 103 15.22 -13.26 2.75
N ASN A 104 14.44 -14.29 3.05
CA ASN A 104 12.98 -14.23 2.93
C ASN A 104 12.37 -13.18 3.87
N GLU A 105 12.85 -13.09 5.12
CA GLU A 105 12.45 -12.05 6.07
C GLU A 105 12.70 -10.65 5.50
N GLU A 106 13.89 -10.38 4.98
CA GLU A 106 14.26 -9.08 4.40
C GLU A 106 13.42 -8.73 3.16
N ILE A 107 13.15 -9.72 2.29
CA ILE A 107 12.28 -9.54 1.11
C ILE A 107 10.86 -9.17 1.56
N ILE A 108 10.30 -9.87 2.56
CA ILE A 108 8.97 -9.60 3.09
C ILE A 108 8.91 -8.19 3.68
N GLN A 109 9.90 -7.75 4.45
CA GLN A 109 9.98 -6.40 5.01
C GLN A 109 10.00 -5.33 3.90
N ASN A 110 10.84 -5.52 2.89
CA ASN A 110 10.98 -4.57 1.78
C ASN A 110 9.69 -4.48 0.95
N LEU A 111 9.06 -5.62 0.63
CA LEU A 111 7.77 -5.64 -0.08
C LEU A 111 6.67 -4.95 0.73
N GLY A 112 6.61 -5.21 2.03
CA GLY A 112 5.66 -4.57 2.93
C GLY A 112 5.84 -3.05 2.99
N LEU A 113 7.08 -2.57 3.00
CA LEU A 113 7.38 -1.14 2.99
C LEU A 113 6.97 -0.48 1.67
N ILE A 114 7.28 -1.13 0.53
CA ILE A 114 6.92 -0.62 -0.80
C ILE A 114 5.40 -0.53 -0.95
N GLU A 115 4.67 -1.58 -0.56
CA GLU A 115 3.22 -1.59 -0.65
C GLU A 115 2.58 -0.53 0.27
N PHE A 116 3.06 -0.40 1.50
CA PHE A 116 2.63 0.64 2.42
C PHE A 116 2.83 2.04 1.83
N GLN A 117 4.01 2.32 1.26
CA GLN A 117 4.30 3.61 0.62
C GLN A 117 3.41 3.87 -0.60
N ASN A 118 3.18 2.85 -1.43
CA ASN A 118 2.30 2.96 -2.60
C ASN A 118 0.86 3.28 -2.20
N LEU A 119 0.32 2.62 -1.19
CA LEU A 119 -1.02 2.90 -0.67
C LEU A 119 -1.12 4.30 -0.06
N LYS A 120 -0.09 4.75 0.68
CA LYS A 120 -0.02 6.13 1.20
C LYS A 120 0.04 7.17 0.09
N MET A 121 0.78 6.92 -0.97
CA MET A 121 0.81 7.80 -2.15
C MET A 121 -0.54 7.82 -2.85
N ALA A 122 -1.17 6.66 -3.08
CA ALA A 122 -2.51 6.57 -3.66
C ALA A 122 -3.54 7.39 -2.85
N GLY A 123 -3.49 7.31 -1.52
CA GLY A 123 -4.32 8.12 -0.64
C GLY A 123 -4.07 9.63 -0.78
N LYS A 124 -2.81 10.06 -0.91
CA LYS A 124 -2.48 11.46 -1.17
C LYS A 124 -3.03 11.94 -2.50
N TYR A 125 -2.86 11.15 -3.57
CA TYR A 125 -3.39 11.47 -4.90
C TYR A 125 -4.92 11.52 -4.91
N ALA A 126 -5.60 10.60 -4.24
CA ALA A 126 -7.06 10.61 -4.12
C ALA A 126 -7.55 11.89 -3.43
N LYS A 127 -6.90 12.32 -2.35
CA LYS A 127 -7.19 13.60 -1.68
C LYS A 127 -6.97 14.79 -2.61
N GLN A 128 -5.84 14.84 -3.33
CA GLN A 128 -5.53 15.92 -4.26
C GLN A 128 -6.54 15.97 -5.40
N ALA A 129 -6.89 14.82 -5.98
CA ALA A 129 -7.93 14.74 -7.01
C ALA A 129 -9.29 15.24 -6.51
N GLY A 130 -9.66 14.93 -5.27
CA GLY A 130 -10.88 15.46 -4.63
C GLY A 130 -10.84 16.97 -4.48
N ILE A 131 -9.71 17.55 -4.05
CA ILE A 131 -9.54 19.00 -3.93
C ILE A 131 -9.58 19.68 -5.31
N MET A 132 -8.84 19.16 -6.29
CA MET A 132 -8.82 19.69 -7.66
C MET A 132 -10.20 19.60 -8.30
N GLY A 133 -10.87 18.45 -8.18
CA GLY A 133 -12.22 18.27 -8.70
C GLY A 133 -13.24 19.23 -8.06
N ALA A 134 -13.11 19.54 -6.76
CA ALA A 134 -13.91 20.54 -6.12
C ALA A 134 -13.67 21.95 -6.67
N ILE A 135 -12.41 22.33 -6.91
CA ILE A 135 -12.02 23.65 -7.45
C ILE A 135 -12.49 23.79 -8.91
N PHE A 136 -12.21 22.80 -9.76
CA PHE A 136 -12.61 22.83 -11.17
C PHE A 136 -14.13 22.73 -11.34
N GLY A 137 -14.81 21.94 -10.51
CA GLY A 137 -16.29 21.86 -10.51
C GLY A 137 -16.94 23.21 -10.23
N LEU A 138 -16.41 23.99 -9.27
CA LEU A 138 -16.87 25.36 -9.04
C LEU A 138 -16.60 26.29 -10.24
N GLY A 139 -15.40 26.16 -10.84
CA GLY A 139 -15.02 27.03 -11.96
C GLY A 139 -15.89 26.83 -13.21
N THR A 140 -16.22 25.61 -13.55
CA THR A 140 -17.06 25.30 -14.73
C THR A 140 -18.51 25.68 -14.54
N ASP A 141 -19.05 25.48 -13.33
CA ASP A 141 -20.44 25.86 -13.03
C ASP A 141 -20.61 27.40 -13.02
N ILE A 142 -19.64 28.16 -12.50
CA ILE A 142 -19.65 29.63 -12.53
C ILE A 142 -19.53 30.17 -13.96
N ALA A 143 -18.65 29.57 -14.79
CA ALA A 143 -18.49 29.97 -16.19
C ALA A 143 -19.76 29.73 -17.01
N THR A 144 -20.45 28.61 -16.82
CA THR A 144 -21.71 28.30 -17.51
C THR A 144 -22.86 29.22 -17.06
N ILE A 145 -22.88 29.65 -15.82
CA ILE A 145 -23.86 30.63 -15.31
C ILE A 145 -23.59 32.02 -15.92
N GLY A 146 -22.32 32.45 -15.99
CA GLY A 146 -21.91 33.71 -16.59
C GLY A 146 -22.25 33.81 -18.08
N ILE A 147 -22.10 32.74 -18.85
CA ILE A 147 -22.43 32.69 -20.29
C ILE A 147 -23.95 32.77 -20.52
N LYS A 148 -24.75 32.11 -19.67
CA LYS A 148 -26.23 32.12 -19.80
C LYS A 148 -26.86 33.42 -19.39
N THR A 149 -26.22 34.24 -18.53
CA THR A 149 -26.74 35.54 -18.11
C THR A 149 -26.25 36.70 -18.94
N GLY A 150 -25.30 36.48 -19.85
CA GLY A 150 -24.60 37.54 -20.61
C GLY A 150 -24.94 37.68 -22.07
N THR A 151 -26.00 37.07 -22.62
CA THR A 151 -26.47 37.34 -23.96
C THR A 151 -27.59 38.37 -23.91
N PRO A 152 -27.33 39.66 -24.15
CA PRO A 152 -28.42 40.53 -24.57
C PRO A 152 -28.81 40.04 -26.00
N ASP A 153 -30.07 39.69 -26.13
CA ASP A 153 -30.73 39.49 -27.44
C ASP A 153 -30.65 40.80 -28.23
N GLN A 154 -29.58 40.98 -28.97
CA GLN A 154 -29.49 42.00 -30.01
C GLN A 154 -30.15 41.42 -31.27
N GLY A 155 -31.48 41.48 -31.28
CA GLY A 155 -32.21 41.37 -32.53
C GLY A 155 -31.66 42.39 -33.54
N ILE A 156 -30.82 41.94 -34.44
CA ILE A 156 -30.47 42.70 -35.65
C ILE A 156 -31.69 42.60 -36.53
N ASP A 157 -32.52 43.62 -36.45
CA ASP A 157 -33.59 43.91 -37.41
C ASP A 157 -32.90 44.29 -38.71
N VAL A 158 -32.81 43.39 -39.68
CA VAL A 158 -32.36 43.66 -41.05
C VAL A 158 -33.59 44.15 -41.82
N GLY A 159 -33.99 45.37 -41.46
CA GLY A 159 -35.00 46.08 -42.22
C GLY A 159 -34.51 46.37 -43.64
N ASP A 160 -35.34 46.01 -44.58
CA ASP A 160 -35.45 46.40 -45.98
C ASP A 160 -34.46 47.49 -46.48
N MET A 161 -33.59 47.09 -47.44
CA MET A 161 -33.02 48.05 -48.37
C MET A 161 -33.66 47.84 -49.70
N PRO A 162 -33.99 48.95 -50.42
CA PRO A 162 -34.66 49.00 -51.70
C PRO A 162 -33.78 48.51 -52.83
#